data_7e13e617c6b9aefbf176d80e2019f6fe
#
_entry.id   7e13e617c6b9aefbf176d80e2019f6fe
#
_cell.length_a   1.000
_cell.length_b   1.000
_cell.length_c   1.000
_cell.angle_alpha   90.00
_cell.angle_beta   90.00
_cell.angle_gamma   90.00
#
_symmetry.space_group_name_H-M   'P 1'
#
loop_
_entity.id
_entity.type
_entity.pdbx_description
1 polymer ?
#
loop_
_entity_poly.entity_id
_entity_poly.type
_entity_poly.pdbx_seq_one_letter_code
_entity_poly.pdbx_strand_id
1 'polypeptide(L)'
;MSEQIRTASVIMAAGRGSRMTPYEGNKTLLPLIPEKSFFEGKEPILVRILQMLPPGPKAVIVNYKSQDVKTLTQHMRVVYCHQPELNGTGGAILAARDFLADADCESVTITMGDVPFVRPESYRRLLETLKNHHMAVLGFIPSDKKRYGVLEISGEKVERITEWKYWRSYPDAKQSSLNICNSGIYAVRRQELLKFLPILESRPQIVHKERNGQMVAIQEYFLTDIVEYMNADGLSAGYVLTADESETMGIDDLESLQKAQELYRKMAVKVTAA
;
A
#
# COMPACT_ATOMS: atom_id res chain seq x y z
N MET A 1 -15.18 0.71 -27.69
CA MET A 1 -15.01 -0.09 -26.46
C MET A 1 -13.58 0.13 -26.00
N SER A 2 -13.34 0.81 -24.90
CA SER A 2 -11.98 0.94 -24.34
C SER A 2 -11.51 -0.45 -23.91
N GLU A 3 -10.40 -0.90 -24.44
CA GLU A 3 -9.76 -2.15 -24.05
C GLU A 3 -9.49 -2.09 -22.54
N GLN A 4 -10.11 -2.98 -21.79
CA GLN A 4 -9.97 -3.01 -20.33
C GLN A 4 -8.58 -3.56 -20.02
N ILE A 5 -7.69 -2.74 -19.45
CA ILE A 5 -6.32 -3.13 -19.08
C ILE A 5 -6.43 -4.32 -18.12
N ARG A 6 -5.85 -5.48 -18.52
CA ARG A 6 -5.79 -6.65 -17.65
C ARG A 6 -4.84 -6.36 -16.50
N THR A 7 -5.35 -6.41 -15.29
CA THR A 7 -4.57 -6.07 -14.09
C THR A 7 -4.63 -7.16 -13.04
N ALA A 8 -3.53 -7.38 -12.34
CA ALA A 8 -3.47 -8.13 -11.10
C ALA A 8 -3.33 -7.18 -9.90
N SER A 9 -3.62 -7.65 -8.70
CA SER A 9 -3.48 -6.84 -7.49
C SER A 9 -2.64 -7.57 -6.44
N VAL A 10 -1.75 -6.84 -5.75
CA VAL A 10 -0.96 -7.33 -4.62
C VAL A 10 -1.31 -6.51 -3.39
N ILE A 11 -1.73 -7.19 -2.33
CA ILE A 11 -2.16 -6.59 -1.07
C ILE A 11 -1.14 -6.91 0.02
N MET A 12 -0.50 -5.91 0.60
CA MET A 12 0.52 -6.08 1.64
C MET A 12 -0.12 -6.21 3.02
N ALA A 13 -0.37 -7.44 3.49
CA ALA A 13 -1.06 -7.78 4.74
C ALA A 13 -0.21 -8.58 5.74
N ALA A 14 1.12 -8.63 5.57
CA ALA A 14 2.04 -9.42 6.39
C ALA A 14 2.35 -8.79 7.77
N GLY A 15 2.05 -7.52 7.97
CA GLY A 15 2.46 -6.74 9.15
C GLY A 15 1.86 -7.23 10.46
N ARG A 16 2.62 -7.13 11.57
CA ARG A 16 2.17 -7.52 12.92
C ARG A 16 1.19 -6.54 13.56
N GLY A 17 1.15 -5.27 13.12
CA GLY A 17 0.29 -4.25 13.73
C GLY A 17 0.64 -3.95 15.19
N SER A 18 1.92 -3.86 15.53
CA SER A 18 2.42 -3.75 16.91
C SER A 18 1.90 -2.56 17.71
N ARG A 19 1.34 -1.55 17.04
CA ARG A 19 0.73 -0.37 17.66
C ARG A 19 -0.76 -0.56 17.99
N MET A 20 -1.37 -1.67 17.60
CA MET A 20 -2.79 -1.97 17.80
C MET A 20 -3.07 -2.66 19.16
N THR A 21 -2.33 -2.33 20.19
CA THR A 21 -2.54 -2.91 21.53
C THR A 21 -3.88 -2.44 22.14
N PRO A 22 -4.65 -3.33 22.80
CA PRO A 22 -4.29 -4.70 23.23
C PRO A 22 -4.65 -5.82 22.23
N TYR A 23 -4.90 -5.52 20.95
CA TYR A 23 -5.31 -6.52 19.98
C TYR A 23 -4.14 -7.44 19.56
N GLU A 24 -4.30 -8.74 19.71
CA GLU A 24 -3.27 -9.74 19.37
C GLU A 24 -3.49 -10.42 18.00
N GLY A 25 -4.56 -10.09 17.30
CA GLY A 25 -4.87 -10.62 15.98
C GLY A 25 -4.11 -9.93 14.84
N ASN A 26 -4.41 -10.31 13.61
CA ASN A 26 -3.93 -9.57 12.44
C ASN A 26 -4.78 -8.32 12.24
N LYS A 27 -4.17 -7.13 12.24
CA LYS A 27 -4.89 -5.84 12.16
C LYS A 27 -5.75 -5.69 10.89
N THR A 28 -5.39 -6.37 9.80
CA THR A 28 -6.15 -6.31 8.55
C THR A 28 -7.51 -7.05 8.63
N LEU A 29 -7.72 -7.82 9.70
CA LEU A 29 -8.97 -8.52 9.99
C LEU A 29 -9.90 -7.74 10.93
N LEU A 30 -9.48 -6.58 11.43
CA LEU A 30 -10.30 -5.73 12.28
C LEU A 30 -11.56 -5.24 11.53
N PRO A 31 -12.70 -5.15 12.23
CA PRO A 31 -13.97 -4.80 11.61
C PRO A 31 -14.08 -3.30 11.35
N LEU A 32 -14.69 -2.93 10.24
CA LEU A 32 -15.15 -1.56 9.97
C LEU A 32 -16.53 -1.28 10.57
N ILE A 33 -17.30 -2.32 10.89
CA ILE A 33 -18.59 -2.24 11.60
C ILE A 33 -18.41 -2.94 12.95
N PRO A 34 -18.15 -2.19 14.04
CA PRO A 34 -18.02 -2.77 15.36
C PRO A 34 -19.38 -3.24 15.90
N GLU A 35 -19.41 -4.36 16.64
CA GLU A 35 -20.62 -4.91 17.27
C GLU A 35 -20.45 -5.01 18.78
N LYS A 36 -19.58 -5.92 19.28
CA LYS A 36 -19.38 -6.13 20.72
C LYS A 36 -18.25 -5.28 21.28
N SER A 37 -17.25 -5.01 20.49
CA SER A 37 -16.11 -4.16 20.82
C SER A 37 -15.56 -3.53 19.54
N PHE A 38 -14.59 -2.62 19.64
CA PHE A 38 -13.87 -2.08 18.49
C PHE A 38 -13.14 -3.15 17.67
N PHE A 39 -12.86 -4.29 18.28
CA PHE A 39 -12.10 -5.38 17.67
C PHE A 39 -12.97 -6.53 17.17
N GLU A 40 -14.28 -6.52 17.47
CA GLU A 40 -15.22 -7.57 17.09
C GLU A 40 -16.42 -6.98 16.35
N GLY A 41 -16.71 -7.53 15.18
CA GLY A 41 -17.81 -7.03 14.36
C GLY A 41 -17.79 -7.58 12.93
N LYS A 42 -18.28 -6.78 12.01
CA LYS A 42 -18.44 -7.12 10.59
C LYS A 42 -17.58 -6.24 9.68
N GLU A 43 -17.51 -6.63 8.43
CA GLU A 43 -16.79 -5.94 7.36
C GLU A 43 -15.29 -5.77 7.69
N PRO A 44 -14.51 -6.86 7.64
CA PRO A 44 -13.07 -6.79 7.89
C PRO A 44 -12.35 -5.88 6.89
N ILE A 45 -11.35 -5.14 7.35
CA ILE A 45 -10.54 -4.21 6.54
C ILE A 45 -10.08 -4.84 5.23
N LEU A 46 -9.47 -6.04 5.30
CA LEU A 46 -8.94 -6.73 4.13
C LEU A 46 -10.04 -7.13 3.14
N VAL A 47 -11.21 -7.55 3.63
CA VAL A 47 -12.36 -7.90 2.78
C VAL A 47 -12.81 -6.67 2.01
N ARG A 48 -12.93 -5.53 2.69
CA ARG A 48 -13.28 -4.25 2.07
C ARG A 48 -12.28 -3.86 0.98
N ILE A 49 -10.97 -3.98 1.25
CA ILE A 49 -9.93 -3.69 0.25
C ILE A 49 -10.09 -4.59 -0.98
N LEU A 50 -10.24 -5.91 -0.76
CA LEU A 50 -10.40 -6.88 -1.85
C LEU A 50 -11.60 -6.60 -2.76
N GLN A 51 -12.70 -6.05 -2.20
CA GLN A 51 -13.91 -5.66 -2.94
C GLN A 51 -13.70 -4.40 -3.77
N MET A 52 -12.84 -3.48 -3.34
CA MET A 52 -12.59 -2.20 -4.02
C MET A 52 -11.56 -2.30 -5.14
N LEU A 53 -10.75 -3.36 -5.15
CA LEU A 53 -9.70 -3.56 -6.14
C LEU A 53 -10.27 -3.85 -7.53
N PRO A 54 -9.54 -3.47 -8.60
CA PRO A 54 -9.91 -3.81 -9.96
C PRO A 54 -10.15 -5.32 -10.15
N PRO A 55 -11.00 -5.71 -11.11
CA PRO A 55 -11.15 -7.10 -11.50
C PRO A 55 -9.82 -7.73 -11.94
N GLY A 56 -9.60 -9.00 -11.61
CA GLY A 56 -8.43 -9.77 -12.01
C GLY A 56 -7.82 -10.59 -10.87
N PRO A 57 -6.70 -11.30 -11.12
CA PRO A 57 -6.01 -12.09 -10.12
C PRO A 57 -5.55 -11.24 -8.93
N LYS A 58 -5.64 -11.79 -7.72
CA LYS A 58 -5.25 -11.08 -6.49
C LYS A 58 -4.33 -11.93 -5.63
N ALA A 59 -3.25 -11.33 -5.14
CA ALA A 59 -2.36 -11.94 -4.15
C ALA A 59 -2.40 -11.17 -2.83
N VAL A 60 -2.47 -11.90 -1.73
CA VAL A 60 -2.36 -11.35 -0.38
C VAL A 60 -1.03 -11.79 0.22
N ILE A 61 -0.20 -10.82 0.56
CA ILE A 61 1.09 -11.09 1.21
C ILE A 61 0.82 -11.32 2.70
N VAL A 62 1.22 -12.47 3.19
CA VAL A 62 0.92 -12.91 4.56
C VAL A 62 2.18 -13.29 5.32
N ASN A 63 2.16 -13.11 6.64
CA ASN A 63 3.15 -13.60 7.59
C ASN A 63 2.47 -13.80 8.96
N TYR A 64 2.33 -12.72 9.75
CA TYR A 64 1.76 -12.79 11.10
C TYR A 64 0.29 -13.21 11.06
N LYS A 65 -0.04 -14.24 11.85
CA LYS A 65 -1.42 -14.80 11.89
C LYS A 65 -1.97 -15.13 10.49
N SER A 66 -1.11 -15.67 9.63
CA SER A 66 -1.46 -15.97 8.23
C SER A 66 -2.65 -16.91 8.09
N GLN A 67 -2.82 -17.85 9.04
CA GLN A 67 -3.93 -18.79 9.00
C GLN A 67 -5.29 -18.09 9.18
N ASP A 68 -5.36 -17.08 10.05
CA ASP A 68 -6.58 -16.31 10.28
C ASP A 68 -6.98 -15.56 9.01
N VAL A 69 -5.98 -14.94 8.34
CA VAL A 69 -6.18 -14.27 7.05
C VAL A 69 -6.69 -15.23 6.00
N LYS A 70 -6.06 -16.42 5.87
CA LYS A 70 -6.47 -17.45 4.91
C LYS A 70 -7.89 -17.94 5.17
N THR A 71 -8.22 -18.25 6.42
CA THR A 71 -9.55 -18.71 6.82
C THR A 71 -10.63 -17.68 6.46
N LEU A 72 -10.39 -16.40 6.75
CA LEU A 72 -11.37 -15.36 6.48
C LEU A 72 -11.59 -15.14 4.98
N THR A 73 -10.53 -15.17 4.18
CA THR A 73 -10.58 -14.80 2.75
C THR A 73 -10.60 -15.98 1.78
N GLN A 74 -10.68 -17.23 2.26
CA GLN A 74 -10.65 -18.47 1.44
C GLN A 74 -11.67 -18.49 0.29
N HIS A 75 -12.83 -17.84 0.50
CA HIS A 75 -13.91 -17.77 -0.49
C HIS A 75 -13.69 -16.69 -1.57
N MET A 76 -12.67 -15.85 -1.44
CA MET A 76 -12.43 -14.69 -2.30
C MET A 76 -11.49 -14.96 -3.49
N ARG A 77 -11.10 -16.23 -3.69
CA ARG A 77 -10.22 -16.67 -4.81
C ARG A 77 -8.91 -15.86 -4.90
N VAL A 78 -8.23 -15.71 -3.76
CA VAL A 78 -6.94 -15.03 -3.68
C VAL A 78 -5.78 -16.02 -3.59
N VAL A 79 -4.63 -15.65 -4.10
CA VAL A 79 -3.36 -16.36 -3.90
C VAL A 79 -2.68 -15.81 -2.64
N TYR A 80 -2.07 -16.67 -1.82
CA TYR A 80 -1.34 -16.23 -0.64
C TYR A 80 0.16 -16.38 -0.86
N CYS A 81 0.87 -15.26 -0.81
CA CYS A 81 2.32 -15.23 -0.90
C CYS A 81 2.91 -15.02 0.51
N HIS A 82 3.74 -15.92 0.96
CA HIS A 82 4.35 -15.83 2.29
C HIS A 82 5.61 -14.97 2.25
N GLN A 83 5.62 -13.89 3.03
CA GLN A 83 6.81 -13.07 3.27
C GLN A 83 7.56 -13.65 4.49
N PRO A 84 8.68 -14.36 4.34
CA PRO A 84 9.31 -15.06 5.47
C PRO A 84 9.86 -14.10 6.52
N GLU A 85 10.40 -12.96 6.08
CA GLU A 85 10.92 -11.91 6.94
C GLU A 85 10.17 -10.60 6.72
N LEU A 86 9.84 -9.90 7.81
CA LEU A 86 9.22 -8.57 7.74
C LEU A 86 10.30 -7.50 7.46
N ASN A 87 10.81 -7.52 6.24
CA ASN A 87 11.94 -6.74 5.75
C ASN A 87 11.52 -5.61 4.79
N GLY A 88 10.37 -4.99 5.05
CA GLY A 88 9.87 -3.82 4.34
C GLY A 88 8.89 -4.12 3.22
N THR A 89 8.39 -3.06 2.59
CA THR A 89 7.39 -3.13 1.51
C THR A 89 7.95 -3.74 0.24
N GLY A 90 9.24 -3.51 -0.05
CA GLY A 90 9.94 -4.17 -1.14
C GLY A 90 10.05 -5.68 -0.91
N GLY A 91 10.33 -6.12 0.33
CA GLY A 91 10.34 -7.54 0.68
C GLY A 91 8.98 -8.21 0.49
N ALA A 92 7.88 -7.48 0.74
CA ALA A 92 6.53 -7.97 0.47
C ALA A 92 6.30 -8.20 -1.05
N ILE A 93 6.77 -7.29 -1.90
CA ILE A 93 6.66 -7.46 -3.36
C ILE A 93 7.59 -8.57 -3.87
N LEU A 94 8.78 -8.72 -3.31
CA LEU A 94 9.66 -9.86 -3.62
C LEU A 94 9.01 -11.20 -3.31
N ALA A 95 8.23 -11.30 -2.22
CA ALA A 95 7.46 -12.49 -1.89
C ALA A 95 6.33 -12.81 -2.89
N ALA A 96 5.89 -11.84 -3.70
CA ALA A 96 4.89 -12.02 -4.74
C ALA A 96 5.49 -12.38 -6.11
N ARG A 97 6.80 -12.58 -6.24
CA ARG A 97 7.51 -12.76 -7.53
C ARG A 97 6.87 -13.85 -8.39
N ASP A 98 6.64 -15.02 -7.83
CA ASP A 98 6.08 -16.15 -8.59
C ASP A 98 4.65 -15.85 -9.07
N PHE A 99 3.81 -15.30 -8.20
CA PHE A 99 2.48 -14.83 -8.57
C PHE A 99 2.54 -13.80 -9.71
N LEU A 100 3.46 -12.84 -9.64
CA LEU A 100 3.64 -11.80 -10.66
C LEU A 100 4.16 -12.38 -11.96
N ALA A 101 5.01 -13.41 -11.92
CA ALA A 101 5.51 -14.09 -13.12
C ALA A 101 4.42 -14.88 -13.84
N ASP A 102 3.54 -15.54 -13.08
CA ASP A 102 2.49 -16.42 -13.62
C ASP A 102 1.21 -15.67 -13.99
N ALA A 103 0.98 -14.47 -13.45
CA ALA A 103 -0.25 -13.72 -13.68
C ALA A 103 -0.40 -13.26 -15.13
N ASP A 104 -1.52 -13.62 -15.76
CA ASP A 104 -1.89 -13.11 -17.09
C ASP A 104 -2.46 -11.69 -16.97
N CYS A 105 -1.57 -10.70 -16.87
CA CYS A 105 -1.91 -9.29 -16.77
C CYS A 105 -0.83 -8.39 -17.38
N GLU A 106 -1.21 -7.19 -17.75
CA GLU A 106 -0.32 -6.16 -18.29
C GLU A 106 0.19 -5.21 -17.20
N SER A 107 -0.64 -5.03 -16.17
CA SER A 107 -0.36 -4.12 -15.06
C SER A 107 -0.65 -4.77 -13.72
N VAL A 108 -0.08 -4.19 -12.67
CA VAL A 108 -0.24 -4.62 -11.29
C VAL A 108 -0.61 -3.42 -10.44
N THR A 109 -1.69 -3.52 -9.67
CA THR A 109 -1.97 -2.61 -8.57
C THR A 109 -1.36 -3.16 -7.28
N ILE A 110 -0.70 -2.31 -6.51
CA ILE A 110 -0.09 -2.65 -5.23
C ILE A 110 -0.75 -1.77 -4.18
N THR A 111 -1.27 -2.37 -3.11
CA THR A 111 -1.97 -1.64 -2.06
C THR A 111 -1.61 -2.15 -0.67
N MET A 112 -1.76 -1.26 0.31
CA MET A 112 -1.58 -1.60 1.72
C MET A 112 -2.80 -2.37 2.24
N GLY A 113 -2.58 -3.36 3.10
CA GLY A 113 -3.64 -4.17 3.70
C GLY A 113 -4.41 -3.49 4.85
N ASP A 114 -4.10 -2.24 5.15
CA ASP A 114 -4.68 -1.45 6.23
C ASP A 114 -5.26 -0.10 5.77
N VAL A 115 -5.44 0.09 4.46
CA VAL A 115 -5.99 1.32 3.85
C VAL A 115 -7.30 0.98 3.10
N PRO A 116 -8.46 0.90 3.80
CA PRO A 116 -9.70 0.33 3.25
C PRO A 116 -10.55 1.28 2.41
N PHE A 117 -10.20 2.57 2.32
CA PHE A 117 -11.09 3.58 1.75
C PHE A 117 -10.71 4.03 0.34
N VAL A 118 -9.69 3.43 -0.26
CA VAL A 118 -9.31 3.72 -1.65
C VAL A 118 -10.46 3.38 -2.58
N ARG A 119 -10.87 4.36 -3.38
CA ARG A 119 -12.01 4.21 -4.29
C ARG A 119 -11.61 3.48 -5.56
N PRO A 120 -12.53 2.72 -6.17
CA PRO A 120 -12.29 2.11 -7.48
C PRO A 120 -11.84 3.13 -8.54
N GLU A 121 -12.34 4.36 -8.45
CA GLU A 121 -11.97 5.46 -9.33
C GLU A 121 -10.49 5.84 -9.21
N SER A 122 -9.93 5.84 -8.00
CA SER A 122 -8.51 6.13 -7.77
C SER A 122 -7.62 5.04 -8.38
N TYR A 123 -8.01 3.76 -8.26
CA TYR A 123 -7.32 2.67 -8.96
C TYR A 123 -7.43 2.80 -10.48
N ARG A 124 -8.61 3.16 -11.01
CA ARG A 124 -8.79 3.39 -12.45
C ARG A 124 -7.86 4.49 -12.97
N ARG A 125 -7.77 5.62 -12.26
CA ARG A 125 -6.89 6.74 -12.63
C ARG A 125 -5.41 6.36 -12.57
N LEU A 126 -5.00 5.55 -11.58
CA LEU A 126 -3.64 5.00 -11.53
C LEU A 126 -3.33 4.14 -12.77
N LEU A 127 -4.23 3.25 -13.16
CA LEU A 127 -4.06 2.41 -14.34
C LEU A 127 -4.05 3.23 -15.63
N GLU A 128 -4.85 4.28 -15.73
CA GLU A 128 -4.84 5.21 -16.87
C GLU A 128 -3.52 5.98 -17.00
N THR A 129 -2.90 6.34 -15.88
CA THR A 129 -1.59 7.00 -15.86
C THR A 129 -0.49 6.13 -16.50
N LEU A 130 -0.66 4.80 -16.49
CA LEU A 130 0.28 3.89 -17.15
C LEU A 130 0.30 4.01 -18.68
N LYS A 131 -0.62 4.74 -19.31
CA LYS A 131 -0.55 5.04 -20.75
C LYS A 131 0.69 5.85 -21.08
N ASN A 132 1.06 6.78 -20.19
CA ASN A 132 2.16 7.73 -20.38
C ASN A 132 3.37 7.44 -19.49
N HIS A 133 3.21 6.58 -18.47
CA HIS A 133 4.25 6.24 -17.50
C HIS A 133 4.37 4.72 -17.32
N HIS A 134 5.44 4.28 -16.68
CA HIS A 134 5.69 2.86 -16.41
C HIS A 134 5.23 2.46 -15.00
N MET A 135 5.15 3.45 -14.12
CA MET A 135 4.60 3.34 -12.76
C MET A 135 3.73 4.56 -12.47
N ALA A 136 2.74 4.43 -11.61
CA ALA A 136 1.91 5.52 -11.10
C ALA A 136 1.81 5.40 -9.58
N VAL A 137 1.94 6.52 -8.89
CA VAL A 137 1.86 6.63 -7.43
C VAL A 137 0.56 7.33 -7.04
N LEU A 138 -0.20 6.77 -6.11
CA LEU A 138 -1.31 7.48 -5.50
C LEU A 138 -0.75 8.42 -4.44
N GLY A 139 -0.81 9.71 -4.71
CA GLY A 139 -0.43 10.77 -3.78
C GLY A 139 -1.65 11.38 -3.12
N PHE A 140 -1.44 12.05 -2.00
CA PHE A 140 -2.44 12.85 -1.32
C PHE A 140 -1.82 14.07 -0.66
N ILE A 141 -2.62 15.09 -0.42
CA ILE A 141 -2.21 16.30 0.29
C ILE A 141 -2.85 16.24 1.68
N PRO A 142 -2.10 15.87 2.72
CA PRO A 142 -2.65 15.79 4.07
C PRO A 142 -2.73 17.16 4.73
N SER A 143 -3.64 17.29 5.70
CA SER A 143 -3.68 18.42 6.62
C SER A 143 -2.43 18.50 7.51
N ASP A 144 -1.84 17.34 7.84
CA ASP A 144 -0.56 17.19 8.54
C ASP A 144 0.26 16.06 7.90
N LYS A 145 1.46 16.37 7.44
CA LYS A 145 2.37 15.41 6.80
C LYS A 145 2.86 14.29 7.70
N LYS A 146 2.82 14.47 9.02
CA LYS A 146 3.25 13.46 9.99
C LYS A 146 4.58 12.81 9.60
N ARG A 147 4.58 11.47 9.49
CA ARG A 147 5.74 10.64 9.10
C ARG A 147 5.57 9.97 7.73
N TYR A 148 4.74 10.54 6.86
CA TYR A 148 4.60 10.02 5.52
C TYR A 148 5.84 10.28 4.68
N GLY A 149 6.14 9.37 3.75
CA GLY A 149 7.05 9.65 2.66
C GLY A 149 6.44 10.75 1.77
N VAL A 150 7.28 11.57 1.14
CA VAL A 150 6.86 12.65 0.25
C VAL A 150 7.33 12.40 -1.17
N LEU A 151 6.55 12.89 -2.15
CA LEU A 151 6.89 12.82 -3.56
C LEU A 151 7.74 14.06 -3.93
N GLU A 152 8.95 13.83 -4.42
CA GLU A 152 9.72 14.85 -5.11
C GLU A 152 9.34 14.76 -6.59
N ILE A 153 8.73 15.80 -7.12
CA ILE A 153 8.15 15.82 -8.47
C ILE A 153 8.80 16.86 -9.36
N SER A 154 8.84 16.56 -10.67
CA SER A 154 9.22 17.50 -11.73
C SER A 154 8.20 17.40 -12.85
N GLY A 155 7.35 18.42 -12.99
CA GLY A 155 6.19 18.38 -13.87
C GLY A 155 5.23 17.25 -13.50
N GLU A 156 4.95 16.33 -14.42
CA GLU A 156 4.07 15.17 -14.19
C GLU A 156 4.82 13.92 -13.70
N LYS A 157 6.14 14.01 -13.50
CA LYS A 157 6.98 12.88 -13.10
C LYS A 157 7.31 12.93 -11.62
N VAL A 158 7.32 11.76 -11.00
CA VAL A 158 7.87 11.52 -9.68
C VAL A 158 9.34 11.16 -9.84
N GLU A 159 10.22 12.04 -9.36
CA GLU A 159 11.68 11.82 -9.39
C GLU A 159 12.11 10.81 -8.34
N ARG A 160 11.52 10.92 -7.14
CA ARG A 160 11.72 10.00 -6.03
C ARG A 160 10.61 10.08 -5.00
N ILE A 161 10.55 9.07 -4.15
CA ILE A 161 9.74 9.08 -2.93
C ILE A 161 10.69 9.11 -1.75
N THR A 162 10.71 10.20 -1.00
CA THR A 162 11.64 10.41 0.11
C THR A 162 10.94 10.11 1.44
N GLU A 163 11.45 9.12 2.15
CA GLU A 163 10.91 8.72 3.45
C GLU A 163 11.12 9.81 4.52
N TRP A 164 10.23 9.87 5.52
CA TRP A 164 10.26 10.88 6.59
C TRP A 164 11.63 10.99 7.28
N LYS A 165 12.30 9.87 7.54
CA LYS A 165 13.62 9.85 8.19
C LYS A 165 14.68 10.68 7.46
N TYR A 166 14.50 10.91 6.14
CA TYR A 166 15.39 11.70 5.31
C TYR A 166 14.88 13.12 5.13
N TRP A 167 13.62 13.33 4.70
CA TRP A 167 13.13 14.66 4.39
C TRP A 167 12.95 15.55 5.64
N ARG A 168 12.81 14.97 6.84
CA ARG A 168 12.75 15.75 8.09
C ARG A 168 14.01 16.59 8.36
N SER A 169 15.13 16.25 7.74
CA SER A 169 16.40 16.98 7.85
C SER A 169 16.63 17.98 6.70
N TYR A 170 15.68 18.12 5.78
CA TYR A 170 15.75 19.13 4.74
C TYR A 170 15.58 20.53 5.32
N PRO A 171 16.12 21.59 4.66
CA PRO A 171 15.81 22.97 5.02
C PRO A 171 14.30 23.24 4.99
N ASP A 172 13.79 24.10 5.89
CA ASP A 172 12.36 24.40 6.05
C ASP A 172 11.66 24.78 4.74
N ALA A 173 12.32 25.58 3.91
CA ALA A 173 11.79 25.96 2.60
C ALA A 173 11.56 24.75 1.69
N LYS A 174 12.48 23.77 1.69
CA LYS A 174 12.31 22.52 0.94
C LYS A 174 11.22 21.66 1.56
N GLN A 175 11.20 21.50 2.91
CA GLN A 175 10.13 20.77 3.58
C GLN A 175 8.75 21.33 3.25
N SER A 176 8.62 22.65 3.21
CA SER A 176 7.34 23.34 2.90
C SER A 176 6.92 23.17 1.45
N SER A 177 7.85 22.97 0.51
CA SER A 177 7.53 22.73 -0.90
C SER A 177 7.06 21.31 -1.21
N LEU A 178 7.37 20.34 -0.34
CA LEU A 178 7.00 18.93 -0.50
C LEU A 178 5.60 18.67 0.09
N ASN A 179 4.55 18.97 -0.68
CA ASN A 179 3.17 18.95 -0.19
C ASN A 179 2.44 17.63 -0.47
N ILE A 180 2.96 16.81 -1.38
CA ILE A 180 2.32 15.56 -1.77
C ILE A 180 2.97 14.40 -1.02
N CYS A 181 2.16 13.66 -0.28
CA CYS A 181 2.57 12.48 0.46
C CYS A 181 2.28 11.20 -0.33
N ASN A 182 3.13 10.19 -0.11
CA ASN A 182 2.98 8.85 -0.64
C ASN A 182 1.96 8.06 0.16
N SER A 183 0.95 7.52 -0.50
CA SER A 183 -0.07 6.68 0.14
C SER A 183 0.38 5.21 0.35
N GLY A 184 1.46 4.79 -0.31
CA GLY A 184 1.84 3.38 -0.39
C GLY A 184 1.02 2.56 -1.39
N ILE A 185 0.29 3.22 -2.30
CA ILE A 185 -0.57 2.59 -3.31
C ILE A 185 -0.05 2.95 -4.69
N TYR A 186 0.07 1.94 -5.55
CA TYR A 186 0.72 2.09 -6.85
C TYR A 186 -0.01 1.30 -7.93
N ALA A 187 0.18 1.73 -9.19
CA ALA A 187 0.04 0.87 -10.35
C ALA A 187 1.37 0.83 -11.10
N VAL A 188 1.70 -0.32 -11.68
CA VAL A 188 2.97 -0.49 -12.41
C VAL A 188 2.77 -1.47 -13.55
N ARG A 189 3.45 -1.27 -14.68
CA ARG A 189 3.49 -2.24 -15.77
C ARG A 189 4.18 -3.51 -15.28
N ARG A 190 3.53 -4.66 -15.42
CA ARG A 190 4.03 -5.93 -14.88
C ARG A 190 5.44 -6.28 -15.34
N GLN A 191 5.72 -6.13 -16.61
CA GLN A 191 7.04 -6.45 -17.17
C GLN A 191 8.14 -5.59 -16.55
N GLU A 192 7.86 -4.29 -16.35
CA GLU A 192 8.79 -3.37 -15.70
C GLU A 192 8.99 -3.74 -14.23
N LEU A 193 7.92 -4.04 -13.51
CA LEU A 193 8.05 -4.50 -12.12
C LEU A 193 8.95 -5.71 -12.02
N LEU A 194 8.71 -6.75 -12.82
CA LEU A 194 9.52 -7.97 -12.84
C LEU A 194 11.00 -7.71 -13.17
N LYS A 195 11.28 -6.78 -14.08
CA LYS A 195 12.64 -6.36 -14.45
C LYS A 195 13.38 -5.74 -13.26
N PHE A 196 12.69 -4.97 -12.42
CA PHE A 196 13.31 -4.26 -11.31
C PHE A 196 13.34 -5.04 -9.98
N LEU A 197 12.62 -6.17 -9.84
CA LEU A 197 12.68 -7.00 -8.64
C LEU A 197 14.10 -7.51 -8.32
N PRO A 198 14.90 -8.03 -9.26
CA PRO A 198 16.29 -8.43 -8.97
C PRO A 198 17.17 -7.26 -8.54
N ILE A 199 16.96 -6.07 -9.09
CA ILE A 199 17.70 -4.87 -8.71
C ILE A 199 17.35 -4.47 -7.27
N LEU A 200 16.06 -4.45 -6.93
CA LEU A 200 15.58 -4.20 -5.59
C LEU A 200 16.18 -5.19 -4.58
N GLU A 201 16.18 -6.48 -4.89
CA GLU A 201 16.72 -7.56 -4.05
C GLU A 201 18.22 -7.42 -3.82
N SER A 202 18.98 -6.93 -4.80
CA SER A 202 20.43 -6.73 -4.70
C SER A 202 20.83 -5.47 -3.91
N ARG A 203 19.88 -4.58 -3.56
CA ARG A 203 20.15 -3.28 -2.95
C ARG A 203 19.36 -3.04 -1.66
N PRO A 204 19.50 -3.88 -0.62
CA PRO A 204 18.85 -3.64 0.65
C PRO A 204 19.38 -2.37 1.32
N GLN A 205 18.51 -1.65 2.00
CA GLN A 205 18.89 -0.59 2.91
C GLN A 205 19.16 -1.16 4.30
N ILE A 206 20.24 -0.74 4.95
CA ILE A 206 20.51 -1.11 6.35
C ILE A 206 19.76 -0.14 7.25
N VAL A 207 18.80 -0.68 8.01
CA VAL A 207 18.05 0.06 9.01
C VAL A 207 18.32 -0.50 10.40
N HIS A 208 18.39 0.38 11.40
CA HIS A 208 18.56 -0.03 12.79
C HIS A 208 17.20 -0.03 13.47
N LYS A 209 16.80 -1.18 13.99
CA LYS A 209 15.54 -1.34 14.75
C LYS A 209 15.82 -1.91 16.13
N GLU A 210 15.08 -1.42 17.11
CA GLU A 210 15.11 -2.01 18.44
C GLU A 210 14.34 -3.35 18.42
N ARG A 211 15.03 -4.43 18.85
CA ARG A 211 14.45 -5.75 19.07
C ARG A 211 14.91 -6.24 20.45
N ASN A 212 13.96 -6.55 21.32
CA ASN A 212 14.23 -7.01 22.69
C ASN A 212 15.21 -6.12 23.48
N GLY A 213 15.07 -4.79 23.34
CA GLY A 213 15.93 -3.81 24.02
C GLY A 213 17.32 -3.62 23.39
N GLN A 214 17.61 -4.24 22.23
CA GLN A 214 18.87 -4.08 21.51
C GLN A 214 18.65 -3.49 20.12
N MET A 215 19.54 -2.58 19.71
CA MET A 215 19.57 -2.06 18.34
C MET A 215 20.20 -3.09 17.41
N VAL A 216 19.43 -3.61 16.48
CA VAL A 216 19.85 -4.61 15.50
C VAL A 216 19.81 -3.99 14.10
N ALA A 217 20.90 -4.16 13.35
CA ALA A 217 20.94 -3.82 11.93
C ALA A 217 20.12 -4.85 11.12
N ILE A 218 19.17 -4.37 10.34
CA ILE A 218 18.28 -5.20 9.52
C ILE A 218 18.39 -4.73 8.08
N GLN A 219 18.44 -5.67 7.15
CA GLN A 219 18.26 -5.39 5.74
C GLN A 219 16.78 -5.17 5.44
N GLU A 220 16.43 -4.00 4.91
CA GLU A 220 15.07 -3.69 4.45
C GLU A 220 15.06 -3.31 2.98
N TYR A 221 14.00 -3.69 2.31
CA TYR A 221 13.73 -3.35 0.91
C TYR A 221 12.54 -2.39 0.87
N PHE A 222 12.72 -1.25 0.23
CA PHE A 222 11.66 -0.25 0.09
C PHE A 222 11.12 -0.27 -1.33
N LEU A 223 9.82 -0.54 -1.47
CA LEU A 223 9.16 -0.48 -2.78
C LEU A 223 9.32 0.91 -3.43
N THR A 224 9.43 1.95 -2.63
CA THR A 224 9.64 3.34 -3.06
C THR A 224 10.94 3.54 -3.85
N ASP A 225 11.97 2.71 -3.60
CA ASP A 225 13.24 2.80 -4.32
C ASP A 225 13.12 2.44 -5.82
N ILE A 226 12.07 1.67 -6.19
CA ILE A 226 11.83 1.30 -7.59
C ILE A 226 11.60 2.55 -8.47
N VAL A 227 11.03 3.63 -7.93
CA VAL A 227 10.85 4.88 -8.66
C VAL A 227 12.20 5.44 -9.13
N GLU A 228 13.19 5.50 -8.25
CA GLU A 228 14.53 5.98 -8.61
C GLU A 228 15.23 5.02 -9.57
N TYR A 229 15.07 3.71 -9.40
CA TYR A 229 15.67 2.73 -10.31
C TYR A 229 15.08 2.83 -11.73
N MET A 230 13.77 3.01 -11.84
CA MET A 230 13.09 3.21 -13.12
C MET A 230 13.55 4.50 -13.80
N ASN A 231 13.61 5.61 -13.06
CA ASN A 231 14.06 6.89 -13.59
C ASN A 231 15.53 6.82 -14.07
N ALA A 232 16.39 6.14 -13.35
CA ALA A 232 17.80 5.93 -13.74
C ALA A 232 17.95 5.11 -15.03
N ASP A 233 16.96 4.26 -15.35
CA ASP A 233 16.91 3.44 -16.57
C ASP A 233 16.13 4.13 -17.72
N GLY A 234 15.80 5.43 -17.58
CA GLY A 234 15.08 6.20 -18.59
C GLY A 234 13.58 5.95 -18.64
N LEU A 235 13.02 5.19 -17.70
CA LEU A 235 11.59 5.02 -17.52
C LEU A 235 11.02 6.17 -16.66
N SER A 236 9.69 6.23 -16.50
CA SER A 236 9.07 7.29 -15.73
C SER A 236 7.99 6.77 -14.79
N ALA A 237 7.89 7.38 -13.62
CA ALA A 237 6.77 7.26 -12.71
C ALA A 237 5.92 8.55 -12.77
N GLY A 238 4.60 8.42 -12.92
CA GLY A 238 3.64 9.50 -12.77
C GLY A 238 2.95 9.46 -11.41
N TYR A 239 2.04 10.39 -11.15
CA TYR A 239 1.23 10.37 -9.92
C TYR A 239 -0.22 10.77 -10.18
N VAL A 240 -1.08 10.37 -9.24
CA VAL A 240 -2.50 10.74 -9.19
C VAL A 240 -2.78 11.24 -7.78
N LEU A 241 -3.46 12.37 -7.65
CA LEU A 241 -3.89 12.84 -6.33
C LEU A 241 -5.27 12.27 -5.98
N THR A 242 -5.45 11.83 -4.73
CA THR A 242 -6.78 11.52 -4.21
C THR A 242 -7.64 12.79 -4.16
N ALA A 243 -8.95 12.61 -4.29
CA ALA A 243 -9.89 13.71 -4.09
C ALA A 243 -10.06 14.09 -2.61
N ASP A 244 -9.77 13.14 -1.71
CA ASP A 244 -9.96 13.26 -0.26
C ASP A 244 -8.86 12.49 0.46
N GLU A 245 -8.19 13.11 1.44
CA GLU A 245 -7.13 12.46 2.23
C GLU A 245 -7.62 11.21 2.98
N SER A 246 -8.91 11.14 3.29
CA SER A 246 -9.49 9.96 3.95
C SER A 246 -9.40 8.68 3.14
N GLU A 247 -9.27 8.76 1.81
CA GLU A 247 -9.05 7.58 0.96
C GLU A 247 -7.78 6.82 1.31
N THR A 248 -6.75 7.53 1.77
CA THR A 248 -5.42 6.98 2.05
C THR A 248 -5.16 6.80 3.54
N MET A 249 -6.21 6.92 4.37
CA MET A 249 -6.11 6.76 5.81
C MET A 249 -5.72 5.32 6.18
N GLY A 250 -4.51 5.15 6.71
CA GLY A 250 -4.04 3.89 7.27
C GLY A 250 -4.58 3.64 8.68
N ILE A 251 -4.87 2.38 8.98
CA ILE A 251 -5.35 1.94 10.30
C ILE A 251 -4.18 1.28 11.04
N ASP A 252 -3.51 2.05 11.88
CA ASP A 252 -2.27 1.65 12.54
C ASP A 252 -2.40 1.41 14.05
N ASP A 253 -3.36 2.06 14.69
CA ASP A 253 -3.60 2.07 16.13
C ASP A 253 -5.09 2.17 16.43
N LEU A 254 -5.47 2.14 17.71
CA LEU A 254 -6.87 2.19 18.14
C LEU A 254 -7.57 3.49 17.72
N GLU A 255 -6.88 4.62 17.75
CA GLU A 255 -7.46 5.91 17.37
C GLU A 255 -7.83 5.93 15.88
N SER A 256 -6.92 5.47 15.03
CA SER A 256 -7.17 5.36 13.58
C SER A 256 -8.24 4.33 13.25
N LEU A 257 -8.35 3.23 14.03
CA LEU A 257 -9.44 2.25 13.89
C LEU A 257 -10.80 2.89 14.20
N GLN A 258 -10.91 3.61 15.32
CA GLN A 258 -12.17 4.27 15.69
C GLN A 258 -12.60 5.32 14.65
N LYS A 259 -11.65 6.12 14.15
CA LYS A 259 -11.90 7.06 13.05
C LYS A 259 -12.37 6.35 11.77
N ALA A 260 -11.75 5.20 11.43
CA ALA A 260 -12.14 4.40 10.30
C ALA A 260 -13.56 3.86 10.42
N GLN A 261 -13.93 3.31 11.57
CA GLN A 261 -15.28 2.81 11.86
C GLN A 261 -16.34 3.92 11.79
N GLU A 262 -16.03 5.09 12.30
CA GLU A 262 -16.92 6.25 12.19
C GLU A 262 -17.08 6.72 10.73
N LEU A 263 -15.97 6.80 9.98
CA LEU A 263 -15.99 7.17 8.57
C LEU A 263 -16.80 6.17 7.74
N TYR A 264 -16.58 4.87 7.96
CA TYR A 264 -17.31 3.81 7.26
C TYR A 264 -18.83 3.90 7.51
N ARG A 265 -19.24 4.14 8.76
CA ARG A 265 -20.66 4.34 9.12
C ARG A 265 -21.25 5.54 8.39
N LYS A 266 -20.54 6.67 8.32
CA LYS A 266 -20.98 7.87 7.59
C LYS A 266 -21.15 7.61 6.08
N MET A 267 -20.26 6.81 5.49
CA MET A 267 -20.35 6.40 4.09
C MET A 267 -21.56 5.51 3.83
N ALA A 268 -21.85 4.54 4.70
CA ALA A 268 -22.99 3.64 4.57
C ALA A 268 -24.32 4.39 4.62
N VAL A 269 -24.46 5.39 5.50
CA VAL A 269 -25.68 6.24 5.59
C VAL A 269 -25.92 7.04 4.32
N LYS A 270 -24.86 7.57 3.68
CA LYS A 270 -24.99 8.31 2.42
C LYS A 270 -25.45 7.45 1.26
N VAL A 271 -25.05 6.18 1.21
CA VAL A 271 -25.47 5.24 0.15
C VAL A 271 -26.94 4.84 0.29
N THR A 272 -27.47 4.78 1.52
CA THR A 272 -28.89 4.43 1.77
C THR A 272 -29.83 5.62 1.55
N ALA A 273 -29.31 6.85 1.51
CA ALA A 273 -30.09 8.09 1.35
C ALA A 273 -30.08 8.63 -0.10
N ALA A 274 -29.35 8.01 -1.02
CA ALA A 274 -29.26 8.34 -2.45
C ALA A 274 -30.03 7.31 -3.31
#